data_b1851c3fcf663fd5387fa43ab05144a5
#
_entry.id   b1851c3fcf663fd5387fa43ab05144a5
#
_cell.length_a   1.000
_cell.length_b   1.000
_cell.length_c   1.000
_cell.angle_alpha   90.00
_cell.angle_beta   90.00
_cell.angle_gamma   90.00
#
_symmetry.space_group_name_H-M   'P 1'
#
loop_
_entity.id
_entity.type
_entity.pdbx_description
1 polymer ?
#
loop_
_entity_poly.entity_id
_entity_poly.type
_entity_poly.pdbx_seq_one_letter_code
_entity_poly.pdbx_strand_id
1 'polypeptide(L)'
;MARANRQPPQPPAQKWWQTLSFKRAAAEVSAVLVLVGGTYGFVQYVEVKPLERHLAEAQAAACKPAPSSPSSEFSLLPGDSRVLWDGALTVSNATRGADGTKTRLRATPREGASVERAGLSPGDSFDVPVAGQGAYQIYLKRSTADFIEVSVLHRP
;
A
#
# COMPACT_ATOMS: atom_id res chain seq x y z
N MET A 1 52.86 91.41 2.37
CA MET A 1 51.38 91.32 2.79
C MET A 1 50.86 89.99 2.38
N ALA A 2 50.77 88.98 3.31
CA ALA A 2 50.29 87.67 3.03
C ALA A 2 48.77 87.57 3.42
N ARG A 3 47.91 87.33 2.41
CA ARG A 3 46.53 87.09 2.64
C ARG A 3 46.35 85.64 3.13
N ALA A 4 45.98 85.47 4.38
CA ALA A 4 45.56 84.17 4.95
C ALA A 4 44.23 83.74 4.35
N ASN A 5 44.28 82.68 3.54
CA ASN A 5 43.09 82.01 2.98
C ASN A 5 42.44 81.21 4.08
N ARG A 6 41.34 81.73 4.73
CA ARG A 6 40.52 80.99 5.72
C ARG A 6 39.50 80.16 4.96
N GLN A 7 39.74 78.86 4.82
CA GLN A 7 38.73 77.88 4.40
C GLN A 7 37.63 77.88 5.43
N PRO A 8 36.34 77.89 4.98
CA PRO A 8 35.25 77.76 5.91
C PRO A 8 35.26 76.33 6.51
N PRO A 9 34.82 76.16 7.74
CA PRO A 9 34.77 74.84 8.41
C PRO A 9 33.80 73.93 7.63
N GLN A 10 34.31 72.78 7.21
CA GLN A 10 33.49 71.74 6.60
C GLN A 10 32.48 71.20 7.65
N PRO A 11 31.20 71.05 7.33
CA PRO A 11 30.23 70.46 8.23
C PRO A 11 30.63 68.98 8.50
N PRO A 12 30.49 68.50 9.74
CA PRO A 12 30.83 67.13 10.07
C PRO A 12 30.03 66.18 9.20
N ALA A 13 30.68 65.24 8.54
CA ALA A 13 30.03 64.21 7.76
C ALA A 13 29.05 63.45 8.65
N GLN A 14 27.77 63.79 8.52
CA GLN A 14 26.68 63.09 9.22
C GLN A 14 26.64 61.66 8.72
N LYS A 15 26.98 60.71 9.58
CA LYS A 15 26.93 59.31 9.28
C LYS A 15 25.44 58.96 9.06
N TRP A 16 25.02 58.79 7.81
CA TRP A 16 23.63 58.54 7.36
C TRP A 16 22.94 57.37 8.08
N TRP A 17 23.68 56.45 8.64
CA TRP A 17 23.17 55.31 9.41
C TRP A 17 22.76 55.67 10.85
N GLN A 18 23.04 56.85 11.37
CA GLN A 18 22.53 57.31 12.67
C GLN A 18 21.08 57.84 12.61
N THR A 19 20.53 58.04 11.40
CA THR A 19 19.15 58.50 11.22
C THR A 19 18.14 57.37 11.06
N LEU A 20 18.59 56.15 10.82
CA LEU A 20 17.72 54.97 10.88
C LEU A 20 17.38 54.69 12.35
N SER A 21 16.26 55.18 12.82
CA SER A 21 15.85 54.90 14.19
C SER A 21 15.72 53.38 14.33
N PHE A 22 16.54 52.79 15.18
CA PHE A 22 16.60 51.36 15.48
C PHE A 22 15.21 50.76 15.76
N LYS A 23 14.31 51.63 16.27
CA LYS A 23 12.88 51.28 16.49
C LYS A 23 12.08 51.03 15.23
N ARG A 24 12.34 51.74 14.12
CA ARG A 24 11.66 51.52 12.84
C ARG A 24 12.15 50.24 12.17
N ALA A 25 13.47 50.01 12.14
CA ALA A 25 14.03 48.80 11.59
C ALA A 25 13.58 47.55 12.35
N ALA A 26 13.51 47.63 13.69
CA ALA A 26 12.98 46.52 14.50
C ALA A 26 11.49 46.24 14.26
N ALA A 27 10.68 47.27 14.04
CA ALA A 27 9.26 47.13 13.73
C ALA A 27 9.02 46.48 12.35
N GLU A 28 9.78 46.86 11.35
CA GLU A 28 9.68 46.29 9.99
C GLU A 28 10.11 44.81 9.97
N VAL A 29 11.21 44.48 10.65
CA VAL A 29 11.68 43.08 10.77
C VAL A 29 10.64 42.22 11.53
N SER A 30 10.05 42.75 12.59
CA SER A 30 8.99 42.06 13.33
C SER A 30 7.75 41.80 12.50
N ALA A 31 7.33 42.78 11.66
CA ALA A 31 6.18 42.63 10.77
C ALA A 31 6.41 41.54 9.72
N VAL A 32 7.61 41.47 9.14
CA VAL A 32 7.98 40.44 8.18
C VAL A 32 8.02 39.06 8.82
N LEU A 33 8.58 38.93 10.04
CA LEU A 33 8.60 37.68 10.76
C LEU A 33 7.20 37.14 11.10
N VAL A 34 6.29 38.03 11.50
CA VAL A 34 4.89 37.67 11.78
C VAL A 34 4.17 37.26 10.51
N LEU A 35 4.39 37.94 9.39
CA LEU A 35 3.79 37.57 8.10
C LEU A 35 4.32 36.20 7.61
N VAL A 36 5.61 35.98 7.64
CA VAL A 36 6.21 34.72 7.20
C VAL A 36 5.84 33.58 8.16
N GLY A 37 5.93 33.79 9.46
CA GLY A 37 5.53 32.81 10.45
C GLY A 37 4.04 32.49 10.45
N GLY A 38 3.21 33.51 10.27
CA GLY A 38 1.76 33.34 10.18
C GLY A 38 1.33 32.60 8.92
N THR A 39 1.88 32.93 7.76
CA THR A 39 1.58 32.21 6.49
C THR A 39 2.09 30.79 6.52
N TYR A 40 3.29 30.55 7.03
CA TYR A 40 3.83 29.19 7.16
C TYR A 40 3.01 28.34 8.12
N GLY A 41 2.64 28.89 9.28
CA GLY A 41 1.77 28.21 10.26
C GLY A 41 0.38 27.92 9.72
N PHE A 42 -0.19 28.85 8.95
CA PHE A 42 -1.49 28.67 8.33
C PHE A 42 -1.50 27.58 7.27
N VAL A 43 -0.52 27.57 6.37
CA VAL A 43 -0.38 26.51 5.34
C VAL A 43 -0.16 25.14 5.97
N GLN A 44 0.70 25.04 6.97
CA GLN A 44 0.92 23.80 7.71
C GLN A 44 -0.36 23.28 8.37
N TYR A 45 -1.14 24.17 8.96
CA TYR A 45 -2.32 23.78 9.72
C TYR A 45 -3.53 23.46 8.82
N VAL A 46 -3.72 24.22 7.74
CA VAL A 46 -4.93 24.10 6.90
C VAL A 46 -4.74 23.09 5.76
N GLU A 47 -3.55 22.99 5.19
CA GLU A 47 -3.33 22.15 4.01
C GLU A 47 -2.52 20.88 4.31
N VAL A 48 -1.46 20.98 5.11
CA VAL A 48 -0.55 19.84 5.31
C VAL A 48 -1.10 18.82 6.30
N LYS A 49 -1.61 19.26 7.45
CA LYS A 49 -2.14 18.33 8.47
C LYS A 49 -3.32 17.47 7.99
N PRO A 50 -4.33 17.99 7.29
CA PRO A 50 -5.41 17.14 6.79
C PRO A 50 -4.91 16.16 5.72
N LEU A 51 -3.97 16.55 4.86
CA LEU A 51 -3.36 15.65 3.87
C LEU A 51 -2.57 14.51 4.52
N GLU A 52 -1.80 14.81 5.56
CA GLU A 52 -1.08 13.78 6.34
C GLU A 52 -2.04 12.79 7.01
N ARG A 53 -3.17 13.27 7.54
CA ARG A 53 -4.21 12.40 8.12
C ARG A 53 -4.84 11.51 7.06
N HIS A 54 -5.21 12.05 5.92
CA HIS A 54 -5.77 11.26 4.82
C HIS A 54 -4.75 10.24 4.26
N LEU A 55 -3.48 10.60 4.19
CA LEU A 55 -2.41 9.66 3.83
C LEU A 55 -2.26 8.55 4.87
N ALA A 56 -2.25 8.89 6.15
CA ALA A 56 -2.15 7.91 7.23
C ALA A 56 -3.39 7.00 7.27
N GLU A 57 -4.59 7.54 7.06
CA GLU A 57 -5.83 6.75 6.96
C GLU A 57 -5.83 5.85 5.72
N ALA A 58 -5.40 6.36 4.56
CA ALA A 58 -5.28 5.57 3.35
C ALA A 58 -4.24 4.45 3.49
N GLN A 59 -3.11 4.72 4.12
CA GLN A 59 -2.09 3.72 4.43
C GLN A 59 -2.59 2.69 5.44
N ALA A 60 -3.30 3.12 6.49
CA ALA A 60 -3.90 2.21 7.46
C ALA A 60 -4.99 1.35 6.83
N ALA A 61 -5.77 1.89 5.89
CA ALA A 61 -6.76 1.14 5.13
C ALA A 61 -6.10 0.15 4.16
N ALA A 62 -4.99 0.53 3.52
CA ALA A 62 -4.23 -0.34 2.64
C ALA A 62 -3.46 -1.44 3.40
N CYS A 63 -3.00 -1.14 4.62
CA CYS A 63 -2.36 -2.10 5.52
C CYS A 63 -3.36 -2.92 6.34
N LYS A 64 -4.67 -2.59 6.31
CA LYS A 64 -5.67 -3.47 6.89
C LYS A 64 -5.66 -4.75 6.04
N PRO A 65 -5.16 -5.89 6.59
CA PRO A 65 -5.21 -7.13 5.83
C PRO A 65 -6.67 -7.27 5.41
N ALA A 66 -6.92 -7.33 4.10
CA ALA A 66 -8.21 -7.76 3.59
C ALA A 66 -8.56 -8.99 4.43
N PRO A 67 -9.81 -9.14 4.93
CA PRO A 67 -10.18 -10.33 5.67
C PRO A 67 -9.65 -11.48 4.85
N SER A 68 -8.56 -12.07 5.31
CA SER A 68 -7.87 -13.12 4.57
C SER A 68 -8.86 -14.26 4.53
N SER A 69 -9.58 -14.34 3.42
CA SER A 69 -10.36 -15.55 3.15
C SER A 69 -9.39 -16.69 3.38
N PRO A 70 -9.71 -17.66 4.24
CA PRO A 70 -8.78 -18.70 4.57
C PRO A 70 -8.30 -19.34 3.26
N SER A 71 -7.05 -19.08 2.92
CA SER A 71 -6.40 -19.64 1.75
C SER A 71 -5.47 -20.75 2.19
N SER A 72 -5.46 -21.84 1.47
CA SER A 72 -4.57 -22.97 1.72
C SER A 72 -3.80 -23.28 0.43
N GLU A 73 -2.49 -23.33 0.54
CA GLU A 73 -1.60 -23.72 -0.56
C GLU A 73 -0.90 -25.04 -0.21
N PHE A 74 -0.89 -25.97 -1.17
CA PHE A 74 -0.28 -27.28 -0.96
C PHE A 74 0.04 -27.97 -2.28
N SER A 75 0.91 -28.98 -2.20
CA SER A 75 1.25 -29.84 -3.32
C SER A 75 0.60 -31.20 -3.17
N LEU A 76 0.20 -31.82 -4.28
CA LEU A 76 -0.38 -33.15 -4.36
C LEU A 76 0.38 -34.00 -5.38
N LEU A 77 0.78 -35.18 -4.99
CA LEU A 77 1.27 -36.21 -5.90
C LEU A 77 0.10 -36.84 -6.68
N PRO A 78 0.32 -37.48 -7.81
CA PRO A 78 -0.71 -38.22 -8.50
C PRO A 78 -1.37 -39.28 -7.62
N GLY A 79 -2.68 -39.22 -7.48
CA GLY A 79 -3.47 -40.09 -6.61
C GLY A 79 -3.61 -39.61 -5.15
N ASP A 80 -2.88 -38.56 -4.76
CA ASP A 80 -2.99 -38.02 -3.40
C ASP A 80 -4.26 -37.17 -3.21
N SER A 81 -4.65 -37.08 -1.95
CA SER A 81 -5.75 -36.21 -1.52
C SER A 81 -5.40 -35.44 -0.26
N ARG A 82 -5.90 -34.23 -0.15
CA ARG A 82 -5.75 -33.39 1.04
C ARG A 82 -7.08 -32.90 1.54
N VAL A 83 -7.27 -33.04 2.85
CA VAL A 83 -8.45 -32.58 3.57
C VAL A 83 -8.13 -31.19 4.14
N LEU A 84 -9.02 -30.25 3.91
CA LEU A 84 -8.90 -28.88 4.32
C LEU A 84 -10.04 -28.50 5.29
N TRP A 85 -9.72 -27.58 6.21
CA TRP A 85 -10.69 -26.97 7.14
C TRP A 85 -11.58 -28.02 7.83
N ASP A 86 -10.92 -28.91 8.58
CA ASP A 86 -11.58 -29.96 9.41
C ASP A 86 -12.58 -30.83 8.63
N GLY A 87 -12.25 -31.10 7.38
CA GLY A 87 -13.08 -31.95 6.52
C GLY A 87 -14.12 -31.22 5.68
N ALA A 88 -14.11 -29.88 5.70
CA ALA A 88 -15.07 -29.09 4.89
C ALA A 88 -14.86 -29.29 3.39
N LEU A 89 -13.62 -29.49 2.96
CA LEU A 89 -13.28 -29.75 1.56
C LEU A 89 -12.16 -30.79 1.46
N THR A 90 -12.32 -31.74 0.57
CA THR A 90 -11.26 -32.68 0.17
C THR A 90 -10.88 -32.41 -1.28
N VAL A 91 -9.60 -32.14 -1.53
CA VAL A 91 -9.06 -31.94 -2.89
C VAL A 91 -8.16 -33.12 -3.20
N SER A 92 -8.40 -33.75 -4.34
CA SER A 92 -7.61 -34.92 -4.81
C SER A 92 -7.06 -34.70 -6.20
N ASN A 93 -5.83 -35.15 -6.41
CA ASN A 93 -5.21 -35.23 -7.72
C ASN A 93 -5.59 -36.56 -8.38
N ALA A 94 -6.60 -36.51 -9.23
CA ALA A 94 -7.11 -37.70 -9.97
C ALA A 94 -6.38 -37.92 -11.30
N THR A 95 -5.24 -37.29 -11.52
CA THR A 95 -4.44 -37.48 -12.74
C THR A 95 -3.95 -38.90 -12.81
N ARG A 96 -4.27 -39.60 -13.88
CA ARG A 96 -3.83 -40.97 -14.16
C ARG A 96 -2.96 -40.97 -15.40
N GLY A 97 -1.76 -41.51 -15.29
CA GLY A 97 -0.86 -41.74 -16.44
C GLY A 97 0.23 -40.70 -16.58
N ALA A 98 1.25 -41.08 -17.40
CA ALA A 98 2.46 -40.32 -17.65
C ALA A 98 2.28 -39.08 -18.54
N ASP A 99 1.08 -38.85 -19.04
CA ASP A 99 0.79 -37.68 -19.89
C ASP A 99 0.59 -36.43 -18.98
N GLY A 100 1.69 -35.99 -18.40
CA GLY A 100 1.73 -34.84 -17.46
C GLY A 100 1.19 -33.49 -17.98
N THR A 101 0.52 -33.51 -19.14
CA THR A 101 -0.05 -32.33 -19.78
C THR A 101 -1.51 -32.03 -19.38
N LYS A 102 -2.21 -33.00 -18.79
CA LYS A 102 -3.65 -32.86 -18.49
C LYS A 102 -3.93 -33.21 -17.03
N THR A 103 -3.85 -32.20 -16.19
CA THR A 103 -4.17 -32.35 -14.78
C THR A 103 -5.66 -32.58 -14.60
N ARG A 104 -6.02 -33.57 -13.76
CA ARG A 104 -7.37 -33.85 -13.33
C ARG A 104 -7.49 -33.64 -11.82
N LEU A 105 -8.29 -32.68 -11.43
CA LEU A 105 -8.58 -32.39 -10.03
C LEU A 105 -10.02 -32.75 -9.68
N ARG A 106 -10.19 -33.39 -8.54
CA ARG A 106 -11.50 -33.63 -7.94
C ARG A 106 -11.56 -32.90 -6.61
N ALA A 107 -12.60 -32.13 -6.41
CA ALA A 107 -12.90 -31.48 -5.16
C ALA A 107 -14.23 -32.00 -4.62
N THR A 108 -14.21 -32.46 -3.38
CA THR A 108 -15.39 -33.04 -2.71
C THR A 108 -15.64 -32.22 -1.45
N PRO A 109 -16.66 -31.36 -1.43
CA PRO A 109 -17.08 -30.67 -0.23
C PRO A 109 -17.75 -31.66 0.74
N ARG A 110 -17.72 -31.37 2.02
CA ARG A 110 -18.43 -32.18 3.04
C ARG A 110 -19.89 -32.25 2.79
N GLU A 111 -20.46 -31.12 2.36
CA GLU A 111 -21.89 -31.01 2.01
C GLU A 111 -22.00 -30.51 0.56
N GLY A 112 -22.49 -31.33 -0.32
CA GLY A 112 -22.68 -31.01 -1.73
C GLY A 112 -22.11 -32.04 -2.69
N ALA A 113 -22.22 -31.74 -3.97
CA ALA A 113 -21.74 -32.62 -5.03
C ALA A 113 -20.25 -32.46 -5.27
N SER A 114 -19.53 -33.55 -5.51
CA SER A 114 -18.13 -33.47 -5.93
C SER A 114 -18.03 -32.86 -7.33
N VAL A 115 -17.06 -31.96 -7.50
CA VAL A 115 -16.74 -31.35 -8.78
C VAL A 115 -15.42 -31.92 -9.28
N GLU A 116 -15.43 -32.45 -10.49
CA GLU A 116 -14.23 -32.94 -11.16
C GLU A 116 -13.95 -32.11 -12.41
N ARG A 117 -12.70 -31.67 -12.57
CA ARG A 117 -12.24 -30.96 -13.76
C ARG A 117 -11.00 -31.64 -14.33
N ALA A 118 -11.03 -31.90 -15.61
CA ALA A 118 -9.93 -32.49 -16.36
C ALA A 118 -9.40 -31.50 -17.40
N GLY A 119 -8.15 -31.65 -17.77
CA GLY A 119 -7.52 -30.81 -18.80
C GLY A 119 -7.09 -29.43 -18.26
N LEU A 120 -6.90 -29.30 -16.93
CA LEU A 120 -6.46 -28.06 -16.32
C LEU A 120 -5.00 -27.75 -16.66
N SER A 121 -4.75 -26.49 -16.96
CA SER A 121 -3.41 -25.91 -17.17
C SER A 121 -3.04 -25.00 -16.02
N PRO A 122 -1.75 -24.79 -15.74
CA PRO A 122 -1.33 -23.77 -14.77
C PRO A 122 -1.96 -22.40 -15.09
N GLY A 123 -2.59 -21.81 -14.10
CA GLY A 123 -3.37 -20.59 -14.25
C GLY A 123 -4.89 -20.81 -14.29
N ASP A 124 -5.35 -22.00 -14.52
CA ASP A 124 -6.79 -22.30 -14.52
C ASP A 124 -7.36 -22.36 -13.10
N SER A 125 -8.62 -21.98 -12.99
CA SER A 125 -9.38 -22.08 -11.73
C SER A 125 -10.80 -22.56 -11.98
N PHE A 126 -11.40 -23.14 -10.93
CA PHE A 126 -12.81 -23.51 -10.94
C PHE A 126 -13.43 -23.36 -9.53
N ASP A 127 -14.72 -23.13 -9.51
CA ASP A 127 -15.46 -22.95 -8.28
C ASP A 127 -16.18 -24.26 -7.89
N VAL A 128 -16.18 -24.53 -6.57
CA VAL A 128 -16.89 -25.65 -5.94
C VAL A 128 -17.93 -25.06 -5.01
N PRO A 129 -19.20 -25.07 -5.38
CA PRO A 129 -20.25 -24.52 -4.56
C PRO A 129 -20.46 -25.37 -3.30
N VAL A 130 -20.68 -24.70 -2.16
CA VAL A 130 -21.01 -25.34 -0.89
C VAL A 130 -22.33 -24.79 -0.40
N ALA A 131 -23.25 -25.66 -0.10
CA ALA A 131 -24.59 -25.28 0.34
C ALA A 131 -24.54 -24.41 1.60
N GLY A 132 -25.02 -23.18 1.51
CA GLY A 132 -25.14 -22.26 2.64
C GLY A 132 -23.82 -21.59 3.11
N GLN A 133 -22.69 -21.88 2.47
CA GLN A 133 -21.36 -21.38 2.91
C GLN A 133 -20.56 -20.67 1.80
N GLY A 134 -21.18 -20.34 0.66
CA GLY A 134 -20.46 -19.72 -0.45
C GLY A 134 -19.81 -20.74 -1.39
N ALA A 135 -18.61 -20.49 -1.84
CA ALA A 135 -17.90 -21.36 -2.77
C ALA A 135 -16.41 -21.46 -2.43
N TYR A 136 -15.79 -22.59 -2.73
CA TYR A 136 -14.35 -22.73 -2.75
C TYR A 136 -13.85 -22.53 -4.17
N GLN A 137 -12.94 -21.58 -4.37
CA GLN A 137 -12.22 -21.42 -5.62
C GLN A 137 -10.91 -22.19 -5.56
N ILE A 138 -10.72 -23.12 -6.48
CA ILE A 138 -9.51 -23.94 -6.60
C ILE A 138 -8.70 -23.42 -7.79
N TYR A 139 -7.45 -23.11 -7.55
CA TYR A 139 -6.54 -22.53 -8.52
C TYR A 139 -5.33 -23.45 -8.71
N LEU A 140 -5.07 -23.86 -9.93
CA LEU A 140 -3.88 -24.66 -10.28
C LEU A 140 -2.70 -23.73 -10.55
N LYS A 141 -1.74 -23.68 -9.62
CA LYS A 141 -0.55 -22.82 -9.74
C LYS A 141 0.50 -23.43 -10.65
N ARG A 142 0.73 -24.72 -10.47
CA ARG A 142 1.78 -25.45 -11.20
C ARG A 142 1.37 -26.89 -11.43
N SER A 143 1.75 -27.43 -12.57
CA SER A 143 1.58 -28.85 -12.90
C SER A 143 2.87 -29.37 -13.50
N THR A 144 3.38 -30.44 -12.91
CA THR A 144 4.53 -31.22 -13.38
C THR A 144 4.14 -32.69 -13.48
N ALA A 145 5.02 -33.52 -14.01
CA ALA A 145 4.80 -34.98 -14.05
C ALA A 145 4.68 -35.59 -12.64
N ASP A 146 5.40 -35.03 -11.66
CA ASP A 146 5.56 -35.61 -10.33
C ASP A 146 4.55 -35.04 -9.31
N PHE A 147 4.16 -33.78 -9.47
CA PHE A 147 3.26 -33.12 -8.53
C PHE A 147 2.49 -31.96 -9.17
N ILE A 148 1.44 -31.56 -8.49
CA ILE A 148 0.69 -30.33 -8.77
C ILE A 148 0.69 -29.43 -7.55
N GLU A 149 0.75 -28.11 -7.76
CA GLU A 149 0.57 -27.08 -6.73
C GLU A 149 -0.80 -26.45 -6.88
N VAL A 150 -1.55 -26.46 -5.81
CA VAL A 150 -2.93 -25.98 -5.78
C VAL A 150 -3.07 -24.92 -4.69
N SER A 151 -3.77 -23.86 -5.00
CA SER A 151 -4.25 -22.87 -4.02
C SER A 151 -5.75 -22.95 -3.95
N VAL A 152 -6.29 -23.00 -2.74
CA VAL A 152 -7.74 -23.02 -2.49
C VAL A 152 -8.11 -21.81 -1.68
N LEU A 153 -9.11 -21.08 -2.16
CA LEU A 153 -9.63 -19.87 -1.54
C LEU A 153 -11.10 -20.09 -1.16
N HIS A 154 -11.45 -19.80 0.07
CA HIS A 154 -12.85 -19.78 0.48
C HIS A 154 -13.48 -18.41 0.18
N ARG A 155 -14.56 -18.39 -0.57
CA ARG A 155 -15.39 -17.22 -0.85
C ARG A 155 -16.71 -17.37 -0.10
N PRO A 156 -16.93 -16.57 0.94
CA PRO A 156 -18.17 -16.56 1.70
C PRO A 156 -19.38 -16.11 0.89
#